data_4b1390455034c81ef74811fb2a825f26
#
_entry.id   4b1390455034c81ef74811fb2a825f26
#
_cell.length_a   1.000
_cell.length_b   1.000
_cell.length_c   1.000
_cell.angle_alpha   90.00
_cell.angle_beta   90.00
_cell.angle_gamma   90.00
#
_symmetry.space_group_name_H-M   'P 1'
#
loop_
_entity.id
_entity.type
_entity.pdbx_description
1 polymer ?
#
loop_
_entity_poly.entity_id
_entity_poly.type
_entity_poly.pdbx_seq_one_letter_code
_entity_poly.pdbx_strand_id
1 'polypeptide(L)'
;MKPLRKEPIVQVKTIDDLMEMSHGYQRSMLLFTALDLDVFSALAKGPSDAARLARRLSADPRNLSILLNALVGVGLLGKRGKVYRNKEIADRFLADGPLSKASILLHHLNCWTEWTTLGRKIRGGRKRPGKKKGYQENFIRGMEDNSRERAVFIAKKIPLRKGERVLDLGGGPGTYAVEWAKRYPGTSVTVFDLPETLAITRKILKEKGASRQVALREGDFLRDRLGGPYDLVWISQILHAFSEKDCLFLLRKVNRAIARGGRVAVQEFLLEEGGTSPLGPAFFSVHMVAATEGGKAYTSGEVSAMLKIAGFRRIVKGRPDIRGVGVISASV
;
A
#
# COMPACT_ATOMS: atom_id res chain seq x y z
N MET A 1 -17.65 -8.75 -11.15
CA MET A 1 -17.03 -8.45 -9.83
C MET A 1 -18.16 -8.45 -8.80
N LYS A 2 -18.12 -9.33 -7.78
CA LYS A 2 -19.01 -9.18 -6.62
C LYS A 2 -18.68 -7.82 -5.95
N PRO A 3 -19.69 -7.04 -5.55
CA PRO A 3 -19.42 -5.80 -4.83
C PRO A 3 -18.58 -6.12 -3.60
N LEU A 4 -17.50 -5.38 -3.41
CA LEU A 4 -16.70 -5.45 -2.18
C LEU A 4 -17.68 -5.26 -1.02
N ARG A 5 -17.68 -6.19 -0.06
CA ARG A 5 -18.47 -6.03 1.16
C ARG A 5 -18.11 -4.66 1.76
N LYS A 6 -19.12 -3.85 2.04
CA LYS A 6 -18.93 -2.68 2.92
C LYS A 6 -18.19 -3.20 4.14
N GLU A 7 -17.10 -2.54 4.54
CA GLU A 7 -16.48 -2.85 5.82
C GLU A 7 -17.59 -2.86 6.88
N PRO A 8 -17.70 -3.92 7.67
CA PRO A 8 -18.58 -3.85 8.83
C PRO A 8 -17.99 -2.76 9.71
N ILE A 9 -18.58 -1.57 9.68
CA ILE A 9 -18.30 -0.53 10.66
C ILE A 9 -18.79 -1.13 11.97
N VAL A 10 -17.87 -1.70 12.74
CA VAL A 10 -18.17 -2.11 14.12
C VAL A 10 -18.28 -0.82 14.93
N GLN A 11 -19.46 -0.23 14.89
CA GLN A 11 -19.80 0.80 15.86
C GLN A 11 -19.91 0.09 17.21
N VAL A 12 -19.04 0.44 18.13
CA VAL A 12 -19.07 -0.06 19.50
C VAL A 12 -20.34 0.44 20.16
N LYS A 13 -21.26 -0.46 20.50
CA LYS A 13 -22.57 -0.17 21.10
C LYS A 13 -22.79 -0.96 22.38
N THR A 14 -22.11 -2.07 22.54
CA THR A 14 -22.26 -3.00 23.67
C THR A 14 -20.90 -3.26 24.31
N ILE A 15 -20.94 -3.84 25.51
CA ILE A 15 -19.71 -4.31 26.19
C ILE A 15 -19.03 -5.43 25.37
N ASP A 16 -19.80 -6.26 24.70
CA ASP A 16 -19.26 -7.35 23.86
C ASP A 16 -18.51 -6.80 22.66
N ASP A 17 -19.03 -5.74 21.98
CA ASP A 17 -18.32 -5.04 20.91
C ASP A 17 -16.97 -4.47 21.39
N LEU A 18 -16.96 -3.90 22.61
CA LEU A 18 -15.74 -3.35 23.22
C LEU A 18 -14.73 -4.47 23.52
N MET A 19 -15.20 -5.60 24.03
CA MET A 19 -14.34 -6.77 24.30
C MET A 19 -13.82 -7.37 23.00
N GLU A 20 -14.65 -7.51 21.97
CA GLU A 20 -14.19 -7.98 20.64
C GLU A 20 -13.13 -7.05 20.05
N MET A 21 -13.36 -5.72 20.11
CA MET A 21 -12.37 -4.73 19.68
C MET A 21 -11.04 -4.90 20.43
N SER A 22 -11.07 -5.12 21.74
CA SER A 22 -9.86 -5.31 22.56
C SER A 22 -9.07 -6.57 22.19
N HIS A 23 -9.75 -7.64 21.74
CA HIS A 23 -9.15 -8.91 21.33
C HIS A 23 -8.77 -8.98 19.85
N GLY A 24 -9.09 -7.95 19.06
CA GLY A 24 -8.84 -7.92 17.60
C GLY A 24 -7.40 -8.22 17.20
N TYR A 25 -6.43 -7.83 18.04
CA TYR A 25 -5.01 -8.09 17.82
C TYR A 25 -4.66 -9.59 17.73
N GLN A 26 -5.39 -10.47 18.43
CA GLN A 26 -5.08 -11.91 18.46
C GLN A 26 -5.24 -12.55 17.09
N ARG A 27 -6.33 -12.22 16.38
CA ARG A 27 -6.59 -12.71 15.01
C ARG A 27 -5.51 -12.25 14.03
N SER A 28 -5.13 -10.96 14.13
CA SER A 28 -4.09 -10.39 13.29
C SER A 28 -2.72 -11.04 13.57
N MET A 29 -2.34 -11.18 14.84
CA MET A 29 -1.06 -11.78 15.22
C MET A 29 -0.98 -13.26 14.87
N LEU A 30 -2.08 -14.02 14.97
CA LEU A 30 -2.14 -15.40 14.51
C LEU A 30 -1.77 -15.53 13.03
N LEU A 31 -2.38 -14.69 12.18
CA LEU A 31 -2.11 -14.66 10.74
C LEU A 31 -0.67 -14.20 10.44
N PHE A 32 -0.24 -13.11 11.06
CA PHE A 32 1.09 -12.54 10.84
C PHE A 32 2.21 -13.49 11.27
N THR A 33 2.04 -14.17 12.41
CA THR A 33 3.01 -15.16 12.88
C THR A 33 3.11 -16.35 11.92
N ALA A 34 1.99 -16.84 11.42
CA ALA A 34 1.98 -17.94 10.45
C ALA A 34 2.66 -17.55 9.11
N LEU A 35 2.51 -16.29 8.67
CA LEU A 35 3.19 -15.76 7.48
C LEU A 35 4.69 -15.56 7.74
N ASP A 36 5.06 -14.97 8.86
CA ASP A 36 6.47 -14.72 9.22
C ASP A 36 7.27 -16.03 9.38
N LEU A 37 6.61 -17.11 9.82
CA LEU A 37 7.15 -18.47 9.89
C LEU A 37 7.08 -19.25 8.57
N ASP A 38 6.52 -18.68 7.49
CA ASP A 38 6.34 -19.35 6.21
C ASP A 38 5.49 -20.63 6.23
N VAL A 39 4.53 -20.73 7.14
CA VAL A 39 3.66 -21.89 7.34
C VAL A 39 2.92 -22.27 6.06
N PHE A 40 2.35 -21.28 5.37
CA PHE A 40 1.48 -21.51 4.20
C PHE A 40 2.26 -21.98 2.98
N SER A 41 3.42 -21.37 2.65
CA SER A 41 4.26 -21.82 1.54
C SER A 41 4.89 -23.19 1.84
N ALA A 42 5.16 -23.48 3.11
CA ALA A 42 5.65 -24.80 3.52
C ALA A 42 4.59 -25.89 3.35
N LEU A 43 3.32 -25.61 3.67
CA LEU A 43 2.19 -26.54 3.49
C LEU A 43 1.71 -26.64 2.04
N ALA A 44 1.94 -25.63 1.20
CA ALA A 44 1.68 -25.69 -0.24
C ALA A 44 2.57 -26.73 -0.96
N LYS A 45 3.76 -27.02 -0.40
CA LYS A 45 4.64 -28.11 -0.87
C LYS A 45 4.14 -29.51 -0.51
N GLY A 46 3.09 -29.62 0.29
CA GLY A 46 2.44 -30.85 0.68
C GLY A 46 1.99 -30.85 2.15
N PRO A 47 0.92 -31.61 2.46
CA PRO A 47 0.41 -31.77 3.81
C PRO A 47 1.49 -32.31 4.77
N SER A 48 1.47 -31.90 6.04
CA SER A 48 2.47 -32.28 7.03
C SER A 48 1.89 -32.34 8.44
N ASP A 49 2.47 -33.19 9.28
CA ASP A 49 2.25 -33.10 10.73
C ASP A 49 3.09 -31.96 11.34
N ALA A 50 2.72 -31.57 12.58
CA ALA A 50 3.36 -30.45 13.26
C ALA A 50 4.86 -30.69 13.53
N ALA A 51 5.28 -31.93 13.84
CA ALA A 51 6.68 -32.22 14.14
C ALA A 51 7.58 -32.11 12.89
N ARG A 52 7.10 -32.64 11.77
CA ARG A 52 7.80 -32.52 10.48
C ARG A 52 7.86 -31.06 10.01
N LEU A 53 6.74 -30.33 10.14
CA LEU A 53 6.68 -28.93 9.75
C LEU A 53 7.59 -28.08 10.64
N ALA A 54 7.62 -28.32 11.95
CA ALA A 54 8.48 -27.62 12.91
C ALA A 54 9.97 -27.76 12.57
N ARG A 55 10.42 -28.94 12.16
CA ARG A 55 11.80 -29.13 11.70
C ARG A 55 12.13 -28.28 10.46
N ARG A 56 11.18 -28.17 9.51
CA ARG A 56 11.37 -27.34 8.29
C ARG A 56 11.40 -25.84 8.58
N LEU A 57 10.62 -25.40 9.58
CA LEU A 57 10.45 -23.99 9.94
C LEU A 57 11.37 -23.56 11.09
N SER A 58 12.23 -24.46 11.60
CA SER A 58 13.06 -24.22 12.79
C SER A 58 12.24 -23.73 14.00
N ALA A 59 11.07 -24.32 14.20
CA ALA A 59 10.10 -23.94 15.23
C ALA A 59 9.99 -25.04 16.32
N ASP A 60 9.49 -24.69 17.50
CA ASP A 60 9.11 -25.66 18.54
C ASP A 60 7.86 -26.44 18.10
N PRO A 61 7.89 -27.79 18.07
CA PRO A 61 6.78 -28.57 17.53
C PRO A 61 5.50 -28.49 18.37
N ARG A 62 5.60 -28.31 19.70
CA ARG A 62 4.45 -28.15 20.58
C ARG A 62 3.77 -26.81 20.32
N ASN A 63 4.53 -25.71 20.30
CA ASN A 63 4.01 -24.37 20.10
C ASN A 63 3.46 -24.21 18.69
N LEU A 64 4.15 -24.77 17.68
CA LEU A 64 3.65 -24.78 16.31
C LEU A 64 2.32 -25.54 16.20
N SER A 65 2.18 -26.70 16.86
CA SER A 65 0.92 -27.45 16.86
C SER A 65 -0.25 -26.62 17.40
N ILE A 66 -0.03 -25.84 18.46
CA ILE A 66 -1.05 -24.93 19.01
C ILE A 66 -1.43 -23.85 18.00
N LEU A 67 -0.45 -23.21 17.35
CA LEU A 67 -0.67 -22.24 16.30
C LEU A 67 -1.48 -22.83 15.13
N LEU A 68 -1.08 -24.01 14.65
CA LEU A 68 -1.76 -24.70 13.55
C LEU A 68 -3.21 -25.06 13.89
N ASN A 69 -3.48 -25.49 15.12
CA ASN A 69 -4.87 -25.78 15.56
C ASN A 69 -5.72 -24.49 15.56
N ALA A 70 -5.19 -23.36 16.01
CA ALA A 70 -5.89 -22.08 15.94
C ALA A 70 -6.15 -21.65 14.47
N LEU A 71 -5.20 -21.88 13.56
CA LEU A 71 -5.37 -21.63 12.12
C LEU A 71 -6.45 -22.54 11.50
N VAL A 72 -6.60 -23.77 12.00
CA VAL A 72 -7.74 -24.63 11.62
C VAL A 72 -9.06 -24.05 12.12
N GLY A 73 -9.10 -23.59 13.37
CA GLY A 73 -10.30 -22.97 13.96
C GLY A 73 -10.78 -21.74 13.21
N VAL A 74 -9.87 -20.90 12.68
CA VAL A 74 -10.23 -19.73 11.87
C VAL A 74 -10.43 -20.07 10.38
N GLY A 75 -10.32 -21.33 9.97
CA GLY A 75 -10.62 -21.78 8.61
C GLY A 75 -9.50 -21.54 7.57
N LEU A 76 -8.28 -21.24 7.98
CA LEU A 76 -7.14 -21.11 7.07
C LEU A 76 -6.49 -22.45 6.75
N LEU A 77 -6.50 -23.39 7.70
CA LEU A 77 -5.99 -24.75 7.52
C LEU A 77 -7.11 -25.79 7.65
N GLY A 78 -6.89 -26.95 7.05
CA GLY A 78 -7.62 -28.18 7.32
C GLY A 78 -6.76 -29.17 8.09
N LYS A 79 -7.37 -30.04 8.92
CA LYS A 79 -6.69 -31.09 9.69
C LYS A 79 -7.38 -32.42 9.49
N ARG A 80 -6.59 -33.49 9.23
CA ARG A 80 -7.07 -34.88 9.22
C ARG A 80 -6.12 -35.74 10.07
N GLY A 81 -6.59 -36.25 11.19
CA GLY A 81 -5.73 -36.86 12.17
C GLY A 81 -4.67 -35.87 12.68
N LYS A 82 -3.39 -36.20 12.51
CA LYS A 82 -2.25 -35.34 12.87
C LYS A 82 -1.73 -34.45 11.74
N VAL A 83 -2.29 -34.57 10.54
CA VAL A 83 -1.80 -33.91 9.31
C VAL A 83 -2.59 -32.63 9.03
N TYR A 84 -1.87 -31.54 8.79
CA TYR A 84 -2.38 -30.23 8.40
C TYR A 84 -2.20 -30.00 6.90
N ARG A 85 -3.09 -29.23 6.31
CA ARG A 85 -3.03 -28.76 4.91
C ARG A 85 -3.61 -27.35 4.82
N ASN A 86 -3.20 -26.60 3.85
CA ASN A 86 -3.84 -25.32 3.54
C ASN A 86 -5.32 -25.55 3.10
N LYS A 87 -6.18 -24.59 3.41
CA LYS A 87 -7.45 -24.40 2.71
C LYS A 87 -7.21 -23.61 1.43
N GLU A 88 -8.13 -23.67 0.46
CA GLU A 88 -8.01 -22.99 -0.83
C GLU A 88 -7.64 -21.51 -0.71
N ILE A 89 -8.25 -20.78 0.23
CA ILE A 89 -7.94 -19.37 0.45
C ILE A 89 -6.48 -19.15 0.89
N ALA A 90 -5.93 -20.07 1.69
CA ALA A 90 -4.55 -19.97 2.15
C ALA A 90 -3.57 -20.34 1.03
N ASP A 91 -3.82 -21.41 0.26
CA ASP A 91 -3.00 -21.76 -0.90
C ASP A 91 -2.97 -20.63 -1.93
N ARG A 92 -4.12 -20.02 -2.19
CA ARG A 92 -4.26 -19.03 -3.24
C ARG A 92 -3.66 -17.67 -2.89
N PHE A 93 -3.77 -17.24 -1.63
CA PHE A 93 -3.46 -15.87 -1.23
C PHE A 93 -2.38 -15.73 -0.15
N LEU A 94 -2.02 -16.80 0.55
CA LEU A 94 -1.06 -16.74 1.66
C LEU A 94 0.23 -17.51 1.37
N ALA A 95 0.19 -18.53 0.51
CA ALA A 95 1.36 -19.20 0.01
C ALA A 95 2.02 -18.40 -1.13
N ASP A 96 3.27 -18.73 -1.44
CA ASP A 96 3.98 -18.15 -2.59
C ASP A 96 3.24 -18.43 -3.90
N GLY A 97 3.10 -17.40 -4.71
CA GLY A 97 2.43 -17.52 -6.00
C GLY A 97 1.98 -16.17 -6.57
N PRO A 98 1.46 -16.16 -7.81
CA PRO A 98 1.14 -14.94 -8.54
C PRO A 98 -0.02 -14.12 -7.94
N LEU A 99 -0.85 -14.75 -7.12
CA LEU A 99 -1.98 -14.11 -6.42
C LEU A 99 -1.70 -13.87 -4.93
N SER A 100 -0.49 -14.22 -4.46
CA SER A 100 -0.10 -14.05 -3.06
C SER A 100 -0.33 -12.64 -2.57
N LYS A 101 -0.76 -12.53 -1.33
CA LYS A 101 -0.90 -11.28 -0.55
C LYS A 101 0.01 -11.29 0.68
N ALA A 102 0.95 -12.24 0.73
CA ALA A 102 1.85 -12.37 1.87
C ALA A 102 2.64 -11.08 2.12
N SER A 103 3.16 -10.43 1.07
CA SER A 103 3.96 -9.22 1.19
C SER A 103 3.19 -8.07 1.84
N ILE A 104 1.94 -7.80 1.42
CA ILE A 104 1.14 -6.74 2.04
C ILE A 104 0.76 -7.09 3.49
N LEU A 105 0.50 -8.35 3.79
CA LEU A 105 0.18 -8.78 5.15
C LEU A 105 1.41 -8.73 6.07
N LEU A 106 2.59 -9.07 5.58
CA LEU A 106 3.86 -8.88 6.31
C LEU A 106 4.20 -7.39 6.48
N HIS A 107 3.83 -6.54 5.52
CA HIS A 107 3.90 -5.09 5.73
C HIS A 107 2.97 -4.64 6.86
N HIS A 108 1.76 -5.20 6.97
CA HIS A 108 0.87 -4.90 8.11
C HIS A 108 1.47 -5.34 9.46
N LEU A 109 2.24 -6.44 9.50
CA LEU A 109 3.03 -6.80 10.69
C LEU A 109 4.08 -5.73 11.03
N ASN A 110 4.72 -5.13 10.02
CA ASN A 110 5.63 -4.01 10.24
C ASN A 110 4.88 -2.77 10.78
N CYS A 111 3.69 -2.47 10.24
CA CYS A 111 2.84 -1.39 10.74
C CYS A 111 2.44 -1.62 12.21
N TRP A 112 2.20 -2.86 12.62
CA TRP A 112 1.95 -3.19 14.03
C TRP A 112 3.03 -2.63 14.96
N THR A 113 4.29 -2.76 14.59
CA THR A 113 5.42 -2.22 15.38
C THR A 113 5.35 -0.69 15.50
N GLU A 114 4.90 0.02 14.46
CA GLU A 114 4.66 1.47 14.52
C GLU A 114 3.51 1.80 15.49
N TRP A 115 2.41 1.06 15.43
CA TRP A 115 1.25 1.26 16.28
C TRP A 115 1.54 1.05 17.77
N THR A 116 2.49 0.19 18.15
CA THR A 116 2.91 0.05 19.56
C THR A 116 3.48 1.35 20.13
N THR A 117 3.87 2.29 19.28
CA THR A 117 4.41 3.58 19.69
C THR A 117 3.38 4.71 19.71
N LEU A 118 2.12 4.45 19.27
CA LEU A 118 1.08 5.46 19.05
C LEU A 118 0.85 6.34 20.29
N GLY A 119 0.69 5.75 21.47
CA GLY A 119 0.48 6.51 22.70
C GLY A 119 1.59 7.51 23.00
N ARG A 120 2.85 7.16 22.69
CA ARG A 120 4.00 8.06 22.82
C ARG A 120 3.95 9.17 21.76
N LYS A 121 3.59 8.82 20.51
CA LYS A 121 3.45 9.79 19.40
C LYS A 121 2.37 10.82 19.69
N ILE A 122 1.22 10.42 20.21
CA ILE A 122 0.14 11.35 20.62
C ILE A 122 0.64 12.35 21.69
N ARG A 123 1.56 11.94 22.56
CA ARG A 123 2.20 12.84 23.56
C ARG A 123 3.38 13.65 23.02
N GLY A 124 3.58 13.70 21.69
CA GLY A 124 4.65 14.48 21.05
C GLY A 124 6.01 13.78 20.95
N GLY A 125 6.12 12.50 21.28
CA GLY A 125 7.36 11.74 21.14
C GLY A 125 7.73 11.48 19.68
N ARG A 126 9.02 11.64 19.33
CA ARG A 126 9.53 11.56 17.94
C ARG A 126 10.19 10.22 17.59
N LYS A 127 10.66 9.44 18.56
CA LYS A 127 11.41 8.20 18.31
C LYS A 127 10.59 7.17 17.55
N ARG A 128 11.15 6.60 16.48
CA ARG A 128 10.56 5.50 15.69
C ARG A 128 11.17 4.15 16.09
N PRO A 129 10.43 3.05 15.96
CA PRO A 129 11.01 1.71 16.05
C PRO A 129 12.05 1.51 14.93
N GLY A 130 13.02 0.64 15.18
CA GLY A 130 13.93 0.21 14.13
C GLY A 130 13.22 -0.63 13.08
N LYS A 131 13.64 -0.50 11.83
CA LYS A 131 13.10 -1.33 10.72
C LYS A 131 13.66 -2.74 10.82
N LYS A 132 12.79 -3.75 10.70
CA LYS A 132 13.21 -5.15 10.60
C LYS A 132 13.86 -5.46 9.25
N LYS A 133 14.67 -6.52 9.19
CA LYS A 133 15.19 -7.07 7.91
C LYS A 133 14.01 -7.40 6.99
N GLY A 134 14.12 -7.06 5.71
CA GLY A 134 13.04 -7.28 4.74
C GLY A 134 11.92 -6.22 4.75
N TYR A 135 11.96 -5.25 5.67
CA TYR A 135 10.94 -4.19 5.75
C TYR A 135 10.65 -3.52 4.40
N GLN A 136 11.71 -3.07 3.71
CA GLN A 136 11.58 -2.35 2.44
C GLN A 136 11.04 -3.24 1.32
N GLU A 137 11.51 -4.49 1.23
CA GLU A 137 11.02 -5.47 0.24
C GLU A 137 9.52 -5.74 0.45
N ASN A 138 9.10 -6.05 1.68
CA ASN A 138 7.70 -6.29 2.03
C ASN A 138 6.84 -5.05 1.76
N PHE A 139 7.35 -3.85 2.05
CA PHE A 139 6.64 -2.61 1.76
C PHE A 139 6.40 -2.44 0.26
N ILE A 140 7.44 -2.47 -0.57
CA ILE A 140 7.32 -2.20 -2.01
C ILE A 140 6.50 -3.30 -2.71
N ARG A 141 6.73 -4.58 -2.40
CA ARG A 141 5.92 -5.67 -2.95
C ARG A 141 4.48 -5.62 -2.43
N GLY A 142 4.27 -5.25 -1.17
CA GLY A 142 2.93 -5.03 -0.63
C GLY A 142 2.19 -3.89 -1.33
N MET A 143 2.87 -2.80 -1.70
CA MET A 143 2.28 -1.73 -2.50
C MET A 143 1.92 -2.20 -3.91
N GLU A 144 2.72 -3.08 -4.52
CA GLU A 144 2.40 -3.72 -5.78
C GLU A 144 1.13 -4.57 -5.67
N ASP A 145 1.03 -5.43 -4.64
CA ASP A 145 -0.15 -6.24 -4.37
C ASP A 145 -1.43 -5.42 -4.21
N ASN A 146 -1.31 -4.28 -3.53
CA ASN A 146 -2.43 -3.41 -3.19
C ASN A 146 -2.92 -2.57 -4.38
N SER A 147 -2.00 -2.19 -5.28
CA SER A 147 -2.29 -1.30 -6.41
C SER A 147 -2.66 -2.03 -7.70
N ARG A 148 -2.40 -3.33 -7.83
CA ARG A 148 -2.50 -4.10 -9.08
C ARG A 148 -3.84 -3.93 -9.81
N GLU A 149 -4.95 -4.20 -9.15
CA GLU A 149 -6.28 -4.05 -9.76
C GLU A 149 -6.65 -2.58 -10.01
N ARG A 150 -6.26 -1.70 -9.08
CA ARG A 150 -6.53 -0.28 -9.19
C ARG A 150 -5.75 0.35 -10.32
N ALA A 151 -4.51 -0.06 -10.56
CA ALA A 151 -3.70 0.46 -11.67
C ALA A 151 -4.34 0.20 -13.03
N VAL A 152 -4.90 -0.98 -13.25
CA VAL A 152 -5.68 -1.29 -14.47
C VAL A 152 -6.88 -0.35 -14.63
N PHE A 153 -7.61 -0.08 -13.54
CA PHE A 153 -8.74 0.84 -13.56
C PHE A 153 -8.30 2.29 -13.83
N ILE A 154 -7.25 2.76 -13.14
CA ILE A 154 -6.72 4.11 -13.28
C ILE A 154 -6.15 4.35 -14.68
N ALA A 155 -5.43 3.40 -15.24
CA ALA A 155 -4.91 3.52 -16.60
C ALA A 155 -6.03 3.68 -17.65
N LYS A 156 -7.22 3.11 -17.40
CA LYS A 156 -8.41 3.35 -18.24
C LYS A 156 -9.05 4.71 -17.98
N LYS A 157 -9.11 5.13 -16.73
CA LYS A 157 -9.80 6.37 -16.30
C LYS A 157 -8.99 7.63 -16.64
N ILE A 158 -7.67 7.53 -16.68
CA ILE A 158 -6.75 8.60 -17.03
C ILE A 158 -6.04 8.19 -18.34
N PRO A 159 -6.69 8.39 -19.49
CA PRO A 159 -6.13 8.01 -20.78
C PRO A 159 -4.92 8.89 -21.13
N LEU A 160 -3.96 8.29 -21.83
CA LEU A 160 -2.80 8.97 -22.38
C LEU A 160 -2.93 9.13 -23.89
N ARG A 161 -2.37 10.21 -24.41
CA ARG A 161 -2.21 10.45 -25.86
C ARG A 161 -0.86 9.87 -26.32
N LYS A 162 -0.78 9.53 -27.59
CA LYS A 162 0.49 9.10 -28.20
C LYS A 162 1.55 10.20 -28.03
N GLY A 163 2.74 9.80 -27.55
CA GLY A 163 3.86 10.72 -27.32
C GLY A 163 3.85 11.43 -25.96
N GLU A 164 2.79 11.30 -25.14
CA GLU A 164 2.79 11.91 -23.80
C GLU A 164 3.92 11.33 -22.92
N ARG A 165 4.55 12.23 -22.17
CA ARG A 165 5.58 11.94 -21.16
C ARG A 165 4.94 11.95 -19.78
N VAL A 166 5.01 10.82 -19.11
CA VAL A 166 4.41 10.61 -17.80
C VAL A 166 5.50 10.46 -16.73
N LEU A 167 5.34 11.16 -15.62
CA LEU A 167 6.11 10.94 -14.41
C LEU A 167 5.22 10.26 -13.37
N ASP A 168 5.59 9.06 -12.94
CA ASP A 168 5.03 8.36 -11.77
C ASP A 168 5.92 8.74 -10.57
N LEU A 169 5.50 9.77 -9.82
CA LEU A 169 6.29 10.40 -8.76
C LEU A 169 6.11 9.66 -7.44
N GLY A 170 7.20 9.11 -6.90
CA GLY A 170 7.15 8.19 -5.78
C GLY A 170 6.44 6.89 -6.17
N GLY A 171 6.66 6.43 -7.42
CA GLY A 171 5.88 5.34 -8.02
C GLY A 171 6.14 3.95 -7.43
N GLY A 172 7.07 3.83 -6.47
CA GLY A 172 7.33 2.60 -5.72
C GLY A 172 7.56 1.40 -6.64
N PRO A 173 6.66 0.40 -6.67
CA PRO A 173 6.80 -0.80 -7.52
C PRO A 173 6.63 -0.52 -9.02
N GLY A 174 6.21 0.68 -9.42
CA GLY A 174 5.95 1.04 -10.81
C GLY A 174 4.68 0.43 -11.39
N THR A 175 3.73 0.00 -10.58
CA THR A 175 2.54 -0.73 -11.02
C THR A 175 1.67 0.11 -11.96
N TYR A 176 1.47 1.39 -11.67
CA TYR A 176 0.75 2.32 -12.54
C TYR A 176 1.51 2.59 -13.84
N ALA A 177 2.82 2.82 -13.73
CA ALA A 177 3.69 3.03 -14.89
C ALA A 177 3.63 1.88 -15.89
N VAL A 178 3.68 0.63 -15.38
CA VAL A 178 3.57 -0.59 -16.21
C VAL A 178 2.22 -0.66 -16.93
N GLU A 179 1.12 -0.36 -16.24
CA GLU A 179 -0.22 -0.43 -16.85
C GLU A 179 -0.41 0.64 -17.92
N TRP A 180 0.12 1.87 -17.73
CA TRP A 180 0.11 2.89 -18.78
C TRP A 180 0.98 2.52 -19.96
N ALA A 181 2.22 2.08 -19.73
CA ALA A 181 3.13 1.69 -20.81
C ALA A 181 2.58 0.55 -21.67
N LYS A 182 1.93 -0.44 -21.04
CA LYS A 182 1.26 -1.54 -21.76
C LYS A 182 0.05 -1.07 -22.56
N ARG A 183 -0.76 -0.19 -21.98
CA ARG A 183 -2.03 0.22 -22.57
C ARG A 183 -1.89 1.25 -23.66
N TYR A 184 -0.88 2.12 -23.56
CA TYR A 184 -0.64 3.24 -24.46
C TYR A 184 0.75 3.18 -25.08
N PRO A 185 0.98 2.28 -26.06
CA PRO A 185 2.26 2.18 -26.74
C PRO A 185 2.64 3.52 -27.39
N GLY A 186 3.92 3.89 -27.28
CA GLY A 186 4.45 5.16 -27.80
C GLY A 186 4.36 6.32 -26.79
N THR A 187 3.92 6.08 -25.54
CA THR A 187 4.13 7.01 -24.43
C THR A 187 5.46 6.75 -23.73
N SER A 188 6.02 7.77 -23.09
CA SER A 188 7.23 7.65 -22.27
C SER A 188 6.85 7.73 -20.81
N VAL A 189 6.99 6.64 -20.05
CA VAL A 189 6.63 6.59 -18.64
C VAL A 189 7.89 6.42 -17.80
N THR A 190 8.09 7.33 -16.83
CA THR A 190 9.23 7.32 -15.91
C THR A 190 8.74 7.18 -14.48
N VAL A 191 9.26 6.21 -13.74
CA VAL A 191 9.13 6.12 -12.28
C VAL A 191 10.27 6.88 -11.64
N PHE A 192 9.95 7.83 -10.77
CA PHE A 192 10.91 8.56 -9.96
C PHE A 192 10.75 8.15 -8.50
N ASP A 193 11.80 7.61 -7.90
CA ASP A 193 11.79 7.18 -6.51
C ASP A 193 13.22 7.12 -5.95
N LEU A 194 13.35 6.84 -4.65
CA LEU A 194 14.63 6.65 -3.97
C LEU A 194 15.41 5.45 -4.54
N PRO A 195 16.76 5.49 -4.54
CA PRO A 195 17.60 4.42 -5.09
C PRO A 195 17.28 3.03 -4.52
N GLU A 196 17.08 2.94 -3.20
CA GLU A 196 16.74 1.68 -2.52
C GLU A 196 15.37 1.14 -2.92
N THR A 197 14.40 2.00 -3.20
CA THR A 197 13.10 1.61 -3.75
C THR A 197 13.26 1.08 -5.17
N LEU A 198 13.97 1.83 -6.02
CA LEU A 198 14.15 1.45 -7.43
C LEU A 198 14.98 0.18 -7.63
N ALA A 199 15.82 -0.19 -6.66
CA ALA A 199 16.49 -1.50 -6.68
C ALA A 199 15.49 -2.67 -6.65
N ILE A 200 14.40 -2.52 -5.88
CA ILE A 200 13.30 -3.49 -5.83
C ILE A 200 12.41 -3.36 -7.06
N THR A 201 12.11 -2.13 -7.48
CA THR A 201 11.32 -1.85 -8.69
C THR A 201 11.92 -2.51 -9.93
N ARG A 202 13.26 -2.47 -10.11
CA ARG A 202 13.94 -3.17 -11.21
C ARG A 202 13.65 -4.67 -11.24
N LYS A 203 13.63 -5.32 -10.07
CA LYS A 203 13.29 -6.76 -9.98
C LYS A 203 11.84 -6.98 -10.42
N ILE A 204 10.90 -6.19 -9.90
CA ILE A 204 9.47 -6.27 -10.24
C ILE A 204 9.24 -6.03 -11.74
N LEU A 205 9.88 -5.03 -12.34
CA LEU A 205 9.78 -4.76 -13.78
C LEU A 205 10.33 -5.92 -14.62
N LYS A 206 11.42 -6.55 -14.18
CA LYS A 206 11.98 -7.74 -14.84
C LYS A 206 11.01 -8.92 -14.77
N GLU A 207 10.46 -9.19 -13.60
CA GLU A 207 9.46 -10.25 -13.37
C GLU A 207 8.20 -10.06 -14.26
N LYS A 208 7.83 -8.81 -14.53
CA LYS A 208 6.69 -8.44 -15.39
C LYS A 208 7.00 -8.29 -16.87
N GLY A 209 8.27 -8.46 -17.28
CA GLY A 209 8.71 -8.22 -18.66
C GLY A 209 8.58 -6.76 -19.12
N ALA A 210 8.57 -5.79 -18.18
CA ALA A 210 8.32 -4.38 -18.44
C ALA A 210 9.58 -3.49 -18.40
N SER A 211 10.77 -4.06 -18.23
CA SER A 211 12.03 -3.31 -18.04
C SER A 211 12.40 -2.36 -19.19
N ARG A 212 11.93 -2.63 -20.41
CA ARG A 212 12.17 -1.77 -21.59
C ARG A 212 11.07 -0.72 -21.81
N GLN A 213 9.96 -0.83 -21.09
CA GLN A 213 8.76 0.00 -21.30
C GLN A 213 8.66 1.15 -20.29
N VAL A 214 9.36 1.02 -19.16
CA VAL A 214 9.30 1.97 -18.05
C VAL A 214 10.72 2.40 -17.70
N ALA A 215 10.98 3.71 -17.81
CA ALA A 215 12.23 4.31 -17.37
C ALA A 215 12.25 4.48 -15.84
N LEU A 216 13.43 4.36 -15.24
CA LEU A 216 13.64 4.57 -13.81
C LEU A 216 14.57 5.78 -13.61
N ARG A 217 14.19 6.67 -12.74
CA ARG A 217 14.98 7.83 -12.36
C ARG A 217 15.10 7.89 -10.84
N GLU A 218 16.31 7.81 -10.35
CA GLU A 218 16.64 7.88 -8.93
C GLU A 218 16.65 9.32 -8.43
N GLY A 219 16.17 9.53 -7.20
CA GLY A 219 16.26 10.80 -6.50
C GLY A 219 15.27 10.93 -5.33
N ASP A 220 15.51 11.93 -4.51
CA ASP A 220 14.58 12.40 -3.49
C ASP A 220 13.75 13.55 -4.07
N PHE A 221 12.47 13.35 -4.29
CA PHE A 221 11.59 14.35 -4.91
C PHE A 221 11.45 15.64 -4.09
N LEU A 222 11.75 15.62 -2.77
CA LEU A 222 11.79 16.85 -1.99
C LEU A 222 13.10 17.65 -2.24
N ARG A 223 14.20 16.99 -2.56
CA ARG A 223 15.52 17.61 -2.71
C ARG A 223 15.92 17.81 -4.16
N ASP A 224 15.76 16.77 -4.99
CA ASP A 224 16.30 16.73 -6.34
C ASP A 224 15.36 17.32 -7.37
N ARG A 225 15.88 17.72 -8.53
CA ARG A 225 15.08 18.19 -9.67
C ARG A 225 14.24 17.04 -10.24
N LEU A 226 12.96 17.28 -10.48
CA LEU A 226 12.06 16.27 -11.05
C LEU A 226 12.33 16.02 -12.56
N GLY A 227 13.03 16.95 -13.23
CA GLY A 227 13.18 16.93 -14.70
C GLY A 227 11.93 17.45 -15.39
N GLY A 228 11.65 16.92 -16.55
CA GLY A 228 10.53 17.36 -17.40
C GLY A 228 10.97 18.06 -18.67
N PRO A 229 10.05 18.69 -19.38
CA PRO A 229 8.64 18.82 -19.02
C PRO A 229 7.84 17.52 -19.23
N TYR A 230 6.84 17.28 -18.36
CA TYR A 230 5.92 16.13 -18.41
C TYR A 230 4.52 16.57 -18.81
N ASP A 231 3.81 15.72 -19.53
CA ASP A 231 2.42 15.96 -19.92
C ASP A 231 1.44 15.48 -18.85
N LEU A 232 1.83 14.46 -18.06
CA LEU A 232 1.16 14.02 -16.86
C LEU A 232 2.17 13.76 -15.73
N VAL A 233 1.91 14.31 -14.55
CA VAL A 233 2.54 13.87 -13.31
C VAL A 233 1.49 13.13 -12.47
N TRP A 234 1.75 11.87 -12.18
CA TRP A 234 0.94 11.03 -11.32
C TRP A 234 1.57 10.99 -9.92
N ILE A 235 0.75 11.26 -8.91
CA ILE A 235 1.15 11.23 -7.50
C ILE A 235 0.16 10.32 -6.79
N SER A 236 0.61 9.14 -6.38
CA SER A 236 -0.28 8.15 -5.76
C SER A 236 0.20 7.78 -4.37
N GLN A 237 -0.60 8.09 -3.36
CA GLN A 237 -0.34 7.70 -1.97
C GLN A 237 1.00 8.26 -1.45
N ILE A 238 1.23 9.54 -1.71
CA ILE A 238 2.47 10.27 -1.35
C ILE A 238 2.19 11.40 -0.37
N LEU A 239 1.19 12.26 -0.64
CA LEU A 239 0.99 13.48 0.14
C LEU A 239 0.73 13.18 1.62
N HIS A 240 0.01 12.10 1.89
CA HIS A 240 -0.30 11.69 3.26
C HIS A 240 0.91 11.41 4.15
N ALA A 241 2.09 11.17 3.58
CA ALA A 241 3.32 10.91 4.35
C ALA A 241 4.01 12.18 4.85
N PHE A 242 3.57 13.35 4.38
CA PHE A 242 4.23 14.63 4.55
C PHE A 242 3.34 15.67 5.22
N SER A 243 3.95 16.70 5.79
CA SER A 243 3.24 17.88 6.29
C SER A 243 2.64 18.69 5.13
N GLU A 244 1.64 19.51 5.40
CA GLU A 244 1.05 20.40 4.41
C GLU A 244 2.10 21.32 3.74
N LYS A 245 3.05 21.81 4.53
CA LYS A 245 4.18 22.63 4.04
C LYS A 245 5.02 21.87 3.01
N ASP A 246 5.37 20.62 3.29
CA ASP A 246 6.17 19.79 2.38
C ASP A 246 5.36 19.39 1.14
N CYS A 247 4.06 19.11 1.30
CA CYS A 247 3.14 18.88 0.18
C CYS A 247 3.06 20.10 -0.75
N LEU A 248 2.91 21.30 -0.22
CA LEU A 248 2.90 22.54 -0.99
C LEU A 248 4.23 22.76 -1.73
N PHE A 249 5.34 22.51 -1.06
CA PHE A 249 6.67 22.61 -1.69
C PHE A 249 6.78 21.62 -2.86
N LEU A 250 6.39 20.35 -2.66
CA LEU A 250 6.41 19.33 -3.70
C LEU A 250 5.49 19.71 -4.88
N LEU A 251 4.26 20.13 -4.61
CA LEU A 251 3.30 20.48 -5.66
C LEU A 251 3.75 21.69 -6.50
N ARG A 252 4.46 22.67 -5.90
CA ARG A 252 5.10 23.76 -6.65
C ARG A 252 6.23 23.25 -7.55
N LYS A 253 7.03 22.28 -7.10
CA LYS A 253 8.05 21.63 -7.95
C LYS A 253 7.39 20.88 -9.11
N VAL A 254 6.30 20.16 -8.83
CA VAL A 254 5.51 19.45 -9.85
C VAL A 254 4.94 20.42 -10.89
N ASN A 255 4.37 21.55 -10.47
CA ASN A 255 3.86 22.57 -11.37
C ASN A 255 4.92 23.06 -12.38
N ARG A 256 6.16 23.30 -11.91
CA ARG A 256 7.28 23.70 -12.76
C ARG A 256 7.79 22.61 -13.71
N ALA A 257 7.54 21.34 -13.38
CA ALA A 257 7.97 20.19 -14.17
C ALA A 257 6.93 19.76 -15.22
N ILE A 258 5.71 20.32 -15.19
CA ILE A 258 4.65 20.01 -16.13
C ILE A 258 4.75 20.92 -17.39
N ALA A 259 4.55 20.33 -18.55
CA ALA A 259 4.47 21.03 -19.83
C ALA A 259 3.24 21.96 -19.88
N ARG A 260 3.30 23.01 -20.67
CA ARG A 260 2.13 23.86 -20.93
C ARG A 260 0.96 23.02 -21.46
N GLY A 261 -0.20 23.11 -20.80
CA GLY A 261 -1.37 22.28 -21.10
C GLY A 261 -1.32 20.86 -20.54
N GLY A 262 -0.27 20.52 -19.78
CA GLY A 262 -0.17 19.27 -19.06
C GLY A 262 -0.99 19.27 -17.76
N ARG A 263 -0.98 18.15 -17.07
CA ARG A 263 -1.83 17.91 -15.90
C ARG A 263 -1.11 17.14 -14.79
N VAL A 264 -1.56 17.38 -13.57
CA VAL A 264 -1.26 16.54 -12.41
C VAL A 264 -2.50 15.70 -12.06
N ALA A 265 -2.30 14.49 -11.59
CA ALA A 265 -3.35 13.69 -10.97
C ALA A 265 -2.83 13.10 -9.65
N VAL A 266 -3.55 13.39 -8.58
CA VAL A 266 -3.23 12.99 -7.21
C VAL A 266 -4.24 11.96 -6.75
N GLN A 267 -3.78 10.77 -6.37
CA GLN A 267 -4.61 9.72 -5.77
C GLN A 267 -4.27 9.60 -4.28
N GLU A 268 -5.27 9.70 -3.43
CA GLU A 268 -5.09 9.63 -1.98
C GLU A 268 -6.26 8.95 -1.27
N PHE A 269 -6.00 8.51 -0.02
CA PHE A 269 -7.05 8.26 0.96
C PHE A 269 -7.61 9.60 1.40
N LEU A 270 -8.88 9.86 1.06
CA LEU A 270 -9.53 11.14 1.30
C LEU A 270 -10.54 11.05 2.45
N LEU A 271 -10.39 11.93 3.42
CA LEU A 271 -11.38 12.16 4.46
C LEU A 271 -12.50 13.09 3.97
N GLU A 272 -13.67 12.98 4.56
CA GLU A 272 -14.68 14.03 4.53
C GLU A 272 -14.26 15.19 5.44
N GLU A 273 -14.86 16.37 5.24
CA GLU A 273 -14.44 17.61 5.93
C GLU A 273 -14.51 17.52 7.46
N GLY A 274 -15.35 16.63 8.01
CA GLY A 274 -15.41 16.37 9.45
C GLY A 274 -14.26 15.52 10.01
N GLY A 275 -13.43 14.91 9.16
CA GLY A 275 -12.27 14.10 9.56
C GLY A 275 -12.58 12.74 10.17
N THR A 276 -13.86 12.37 10.31
CA THR A 276 -14.32 11.16 11.00
C THR A 276 -14.72 10.04 10.04
N SER A 277 -14.93 10.36 8.78
CA SER A 277 -15.35 9.42 7.73
C SER A 277 -14.63 9.66 6.41
N PRO A 278 -14.53 8.66 5.55
CA PRO A 278 -14.79 7.24 5.82
C PRO A 278 -13.85 6.65 6.87
N LEU A 279 -14.25 5.58 7.55
CA LEU A 279 -13.49 5.00 8.66
C LEU A 279 -12.09 4.53 8.25
N GLY A 280 -11.94 3.96 7.05
CA GLY A 280 -10.64 3.52 6.52
C GLY A 280 -9.61 4.67 6.47
N PRO A 281 -9.86 5.78 5.77
CA PRO A 281 -9.01 6.98 5.81
C PRO A 281 -8.78 7.56 7.21
N ALA A 282 -9.78 7.49 8.12
CA ALA A 282 -9.61 7.95 9.50
C ALA A 282 -8.58 7.08 10.26
N PHE A 283 -8.67 5.75 10.19
CA PHE A 283 -7.65 4.84 10.74
C PHE A 283 -6.29 5.04 10.06
N PHE A 284 -6.29 5.25 8.75
CA PHE A 284 -5.06 5.52 8.02
C PHE A 284 -4.39 6.83 8.48
N SER A 285 -5.18 7.85 8.82
CA SER A 285 -4.66 9.09 9.40
C SER A 285 -3.96 8.84 10.74
N VAL A 286 -4.55 7.99 11.61
CA VAL A 286 -3.90 7.56 12.87
C VAL A 286 -2.61 6.78 12.58
N HIS A 287 -2.61 5.92 11.54
CA HIS A 287 -1.39 5.23 11.13
C HIS A 287 -0.30 6.23 10.69
N MET A 288 -0.65 7.29 9.99
CA MET A 288 0.34 8.33 9.60
C MET A 288 0.94 9.02 10.83
N VAL A 289 0.17 9.27 11.88
CA VAL A 289 0.72 9.77 13.16
C VAL A 289 1.75 8.79 13.75
N ALA A 290 1.49 7.48 13.69
CA ALA A 290 2.43 6.47 14.18
C ALA A 290 3.69 6.37 13.30
N ALA A 291 3.53 6.40 11.98
CA ALA A 291 4.56 6.05 11.00
C ALA A 291 5.32 7.24 10.39
N THR A 292 4.83 8.49 10.53
CA THR A 292 5.44 9.67 9.91
C THR A 292 5.71 10.78 10.94
N GLU A 293 6.34 11.88 10.50
CA GLU A 293 6.60 13.03 11.38
C GLU A 293 5.54 14.14 11.28
N GLY A 294 4.80 14.18 10.18
CA GLY A 294 3.82 15.24 9.95
C GLY A 294 2.72 14.85 8.98
N GLY A 295 2.65 13.56 8.63
CA GLY A 295 1.65 13.06 7.69
C GLY A 295 0.28 12.85 8.31
N LYS A 296 -0.74 12.89 7.47
CA LYS A 296 -2.15 12.59 7.78
C LYS A 296 -2.91 12.22 6.52
N ALA A 297 -4.07 11.62 6.63
CA ALA A 297 -5.01 11.61 5.51
C ALA A 297 -5.58 13.03 5.35
N TYR A 298 -5.60 13.53 4.13
CA TYR A 298 -6.13 14.84 3.77
C TYR A 298 -7.58 14.73 3.30
N THR A 299 -8.35 15.82 3.44
CA THR A 299 -9.65 15.93 2.78
C THR A 299 -9.47 16.31 1.30
N SER A 300 -10.51 16.09 0.49
CA SER A 300 -10.49 16.54 -0.91
C SER A 300 -10.41 18.07 -1.03
N GLY A 301 -10.93 18.78 -0.02
CA GLY A 301 -10.82 20.23 0.11
C GLY A 301 -9.39 20.68 0.32
N GLU A 302 -8.69 20.09 1.28
CA GLU A 302 -7.28 20.41 1.59
C GLU A 302 -6.35 20.15 0.39
N VAL A 303 -6.47 18.97 -0.27
CA VAL A 303 -5.66 18.67 -1.46
C VAL A 303 -5.95 19.67 -2.58
N SER A 304 -7.22 20.03 -2.80
CA SER A 304 -7.60 21.02 -3.81
C SER A 304 -7.07 22.42 -3.50
N ALA A 305 -7.08 22.81 -2.23
CA ALA A 305 -6.51 24.08 -1.79
C ALA A 305 -4.98 24.13 -2.03
N MET A 306 -4.28 23.05 -1.66
CA MET A 306 -2.84 22.94 -1.91
C MET A 306 -2.50 23.01 -3.40
N LEU A 307 -3.26 22.34 -4.27
CA LEU A 307 -3.09 22.41 -5.72
C LEU A 307 -3.29 23.84 -6.22
N LYS A 308 -4.34 24.55 -5.77
CA LYS A 308 -4.61 25.95 -6.13
C LYS A 308 -3.47 26.87 -5.71
N ILE A 309 -2.99 26.76 -4.46
CA ILE A 309 -1.87 27.53 -3.93
C ILE A 309 -0.55 27.23 -4.67
N ALA A 310 -0.38 26.00 -5.16
CA ALA A 310 0.77 25.60 -5.97
C ALA A 310 0.71 26.11 -7.42
N GLY A 311 -0.37 26.80 -7.83
CA GLY A 311 -0.52 27.42 -9.15
C GLY A 311 -1.30 26.58 -10.17
N PHE A 312 -1.90 25.46 -9.75
CA PHE A 312 -2.75 24.66 -10.64
C PHE A 312 -4.15 25.27 -10.79
N ARG A 313 -4.77 24.98 -11.93
CA ARG A 313 -6.11 25.45 -12.31
C ARG A 313 -7.00 24.27 -12.69
N ARG A 314 -8.29 24.53 -12.95
CA ARG A 314 -9.27 23.51 -13.40
C ARG A 314 -9.23 22.24 -12.56
N ILE A 315 -9.31 22.41 -11.25
CA ILE A 315 -9.25 21.29 -10.30
C ILE A 315 -10.55 20.49 -10.39
N VAL A 316 -10.40 19.20 -10.69
CA VAL A 316 -11.52 18.24 -10.79
C VAL A 316 -11.37 17.20 -9.71
N LYS A 317 -12.38 17.09 -8.84
CA LYS A 317 -12.46 16.11 -7.77
C LYS A 317 -13.20 14.86 -8.26
N GLY A 318 -12.51 13.74 -8.35
CA GLY A 318 -13.15 12.44 -8.59
C GLY A 318 -13.86 11.94 -7.33
N ARG A 319 -14.98 11.25 -7.50
CA ARG A 319 -15.65 10.59 -6.37
C ARG A 319 -14.75 9.49 -5.80
N PRO A 320 -14.48 9.48 -4.48
CA PRO A 320 -13.75 8.39 -3.85
C PRO A 320 -14.48 7.06 -3.99
N ASP A 321 -13.72 5.97 -4.03
CA ASP A 321 -14.26 4.61 -3.94
C ASP A 321 -14.76 4.30 -2.51
N ILE A 322 -15.30 3.09 -2.33
CA ILE A 322 -15.84 2.65 -1.03
C ILE A 322 -14.78 2.56 0.09
N ARG A 323 -13.48 2.59 -0.28
CA ARG A 323 -12.36 2.62 0.66
C ARG A 323 -11.88 4.04 0.94
N GLY A 324 -12.56 5.05 0.42
CA GLY A 324 -12.18 6.45 0.54
C GLY A 324 -11.02 6.86 -0.37
N VAL A 325 -10.64 6.04 -1.36
CA VAL A 325 -9.56 6.42 -2.30
C VAL A 325 -10.14 7.20 -3.46
N GLY A 326 -9.71 8.44 -3.60
CA GLY A 326 -10.13 9.34 -4.67
C GLY A 326 -8.97 9.84 -5.52
N VAL A 327 -9.30 10.39 -6.68
CA VAL A 327 -8.34 11.05 -7.57
C VAL A 327 -8.77 12.51 -7.75
N ILE A 328 -7.82 13.43 -7.57
CA ILE A 328 -7.99 14.85 -7.83
C ILE A 328 -7.03 15.23 -8.95
N SER A 329 -7.53 15.78 -10.02
CA SER A 329 -6.72 16.22 -11.16
C SER A 329 -6.77 17.73 -11.34
N ALA A 330 -5.69 18.31 -11.88
CA ALA A 330 -5.61 19.73 -12.16
C ALA A 330 -4.67 20.00 -13.36
N SER A 331 -4.83 21.13 -14.04
CA SER A 331 -3.97 21.56 -15.14
C SER A 331 -3.15 22.79 -14.78
N VAL A 332 -2.07 23.01 -15.52
CA VAL A 332 -1.23 24.21 -15.44
C VAL A 332 -1.80 25.32 -16.32
#